data_73ec7aa4cb39f9cef6d2fe2a7b01ccfe
#
_entry.id   73ec7aa4cb39f9cef6d2fe2a7b01ccfe
#
_cell.length_a   1.000
_cell.length_b   1.000
_cell.length_c   1.000
_cell.angle_alpha   90.00
_cell.angle_beta   90.00
_cell.angle_gamma   90.00
#
_symmetry.space_group_name_H-M   'P 1'
#
loop_
_entity.id
_entity.type
_entity.pdbx_description
1 polymer ?
#
loop_
_entity_poly.entity_id
_entity_poly.type
_entity_poly.pdbx_seq_one_letter_code
_entity_poly.pdbx_strand_id
1 'polypeptide(L)'
;MKGVWSVAGLGLLGAVLWLGAPTAWSGVTGVEVSAQFPAVPTPAVPDARFAGLQWTFVRIHYTAWTLPPRGGFAMFDEPWYIDAPAAEWNLSRRLRSATSIQVNDPIDLTIENPELMNHPWIYIVEPGNLRLKETEVPILREYLLRGGTLTFDDFHGPYEWANLEREMKRVFPDRKIVDLPKDHPIFSCFYKMPDGFPQTPGLGSFLQGRTWEKGGYEAHLRAIEDDNGRAMVLINWNVDMGDGWEWSNATEYPGYVKYTAMAYRMEINEIIYSLTH
;
A
#
# COMPACT_ATOMS: atom_id res chain seq x y z
N MET A 1 68.58 -7.66 -9.02
CA MET A 1 68.44 -9.10 -8.75
C MET A 1 66.96 -9.28 -8.30
N LYS A 2 66.16 -9.86 -9.18
CA LYS A 2 65.33 -11.05 -9.05
C LYS A 2 64.46 -11.07 -7.75
N GLY A 3 63.17 -11.19 -7.73
CA GLY A 3 62.31 -11.88 -8.64
C GLY A 3 60.83 -11.64 -8.35
N VAL A 4 60.07 -11.87 -9.39
CA VAL A 4 58.60 -11.87 -9.53
C VAL A 4 58.03 -13.14 -8.93
N TRP A 5 56.92 -13.04 -8.21
CA TRP A 5 55.94 -14.14 -8.10
C TRP A 5 54.52 -13.58 -8.21
N SER A 6 53.93 -13.90 -9.34
CA SER A 6 52.50 -13.80 -9.64
C SER A 6 51.81 -15.02 -9.08
N VAL A 7 50.68 -14.83 -8.39
CA VAL A 7 49.72 -15.91 -8.12
C VAL A 7 48.34 -15.46 -8.63
N ALA A 8 47.98 -16.04 -9.75
CA ALA A 8 46.64 -15.97 -10.30
C ALA A 8 45.73 -16.91 -9.50
N GLY A 9 44.70 -16.37 -8.88
CA GLY A 9 43.58 -17.13 -8.29
C GLY A 9 42.43 -17.24 -9.28
N LEU A 10 42.21 -18.42 -9.83
CA LEU A 10 41.03 -18.75 -10.64
C LEU A 10 39.75 -18.75 -9.75
N GLY A 11 38.86 -17.85 -10.02
CA GLY A 11 37.46 -17.92 -9.54
C GLY A 11 36.63 -18.79 -10.49
N LEU A 12 36.19 -19.92 -10.02
CA LEU A 12 35.22 -20.80 -10.71
C LEU A 12 33.83 -20.14 -10.72
N LEU A 13 33.43 -19.66 -11.88
CA LEU A 13 32.03 -19.35 -12.21
C LEU A 13 31.27 -20.66 -12.49
N GLY A 14 30.45 -21.08 -11.55
CA GLY A 14 29.48 -22.15 -11.75
C GLY A 14 28.29 -21.66 -12.54
N ALA A 15 28.32 -21.80 -13.86
CA ALA A 15 27.14 -21.61 -14.69
C ALA A 15 26.27 -22.86 -14.60
N VAL A 16 25.12 -22.77 -13.95
CA VAL A 16 24.08 -23.81 -14.04
C VAL A 16 23.31 -23.58 -15.35
N LEU A 17 23.65 -24.36 -16.36
CA LEU A 17 22.89 -24.45 -17.60
C LEU A 17 21.60 -25.24 -17.35
N TRP A 18 20.48 -24.56 -17.31
CA TRP A 18 19.17 -25.16 -17.45
C TRP A 18 18.88 -25.42 -18.94
N LEU A 19 19.11 -26.67 -19.40
CA LEU A 19 18.60 -27.16 -20.68
C LEU A 19 17.17 -27.70 -20.47
N GLY A 20 16.19 -26.85 -20.64
CA GLY A 20 14.77 -27.22 -20.72
C GLY A 20 14.29 -27.05 -22.16
N ALA A 21 13.96 -28.15 -22.83
CA ALA A 21 13.39 -28.12 -24.17
C ALA A 21 12.01 -27.48 -24.20
N PRO A 22 11.63 -26.77 -25.27
CA PRO A 22 10.28 -26.22 -25.40
C PRO A 22 9.29 -27.35 -25.73
N THR A 23 8.49 -27.73 -24.75
CA THR A 23 7.27 -28.49 -25.06
C THR A 23 6.22 -27.49 -25.52
N ALA A 24 5.85 -27.65 -26.80
CA ALA A 24 4.73 -26.94 -27.39
C ALA A 24 3.44 -27.21 -26.59
N TRP A 25 2.92 -26.19 -25.92
CA TRP A 25 1.56 -26.21 -25.40
C TRP A 25 0.61 -25.76 -26.50
N SER A 26 0.07 -26.79 -27.24
CA SER A 26 -1.09 -26.60 -28.09
C SER A 26 -2.35 -26.80 -27.26
N GLY A 27 -3.16 -25.77 -27.18
CA GLY A 27 -4.60 -25.85 -26.96
C GLY A 27 -5.06 -26.10 -25.53
N VAL A 28 -5.16 -25.03 -24.73
CA VAL A 28 -6.23 -24.93 -23.73
C VAL A 28 -6.99 -23.65 -24.04
N THR A 29 -8.11 -23.83 -24.71
CA THR A 29 -9.15 -22.83 -24.88
C THR A 29 -9.65 -22.39 -23.52
N GLY A 30 -9.63 -21.10 -23.26
CA GLY A 30 -10.43 -20.33 -22.33
C GLY A 30 -11.03 -21.06 -21.13
N VAL A 31 -10.22 -21.34 -20.10
CA VAL A 31 -10.77 -21.49 -18.76
C VAL A 31 -10.70 -20.08 -18.17
N GLU A 32 -11.85 -19.37 -18.21
CA GLU A 32 -12.08 -18.29 -17.26
C GLU A 32 -11.97 -18.91 -15.87
N VAL A 33 -10.81 -18.78 -15.24
CA VAL A 33 -10.69 -19.00 -13.80
C VAL A 33 -11.34 -17.80 -13.13
N SER A 34 -12.67 -17.81 -13.12
CA SER A 34 -13.43 -17.08 -12.13
C SER A 34 -13.00 -17.67 -10.79
N ALA A 35 -12.04 -17.04 -10.14
CA ALA A 35 -11.72 -17.32 -8.75
C ALA A 35 -12.96 -16.97 -7.95
N GLN A 36 -13.89 -17.91 -7.82
CA GLN A 36 -15.00 -17.81 -6.87
C GLN A 36 -14.39 -17.91 -5.49
N PHE A 37 -13.97 -16.74 -4.96
CA PHE A 37 -13.68 -16.64 -3.54
C PHE A 37 -14.97 -17.04 -2.79
N PRO A 38 -14.87 -17.88 -1.75
CA PRO A 38 -16.04 -18.24 -0.97
C PRO A 38 -16.71 -16.96 -0.46
N ALA A 39 -18.05 -16.92 -0.57
CA ALA A 39 -18.82 -15.78 -0.09
C ALA A 39 -18.43 -15.45 1.35
N VAL A 40 -17.96 -14.23 1.57
CA VAL A 40 -17.63 -13.76 2.92
C VAL A 40 -18.94 -13.60 3.68
N PRO A 41 -19.07 -14.20 4.87
CA PRO A 41 -20.29 -14.03 5.66
C PRO A 41 -20.58 -12.56 5.89
N THR A 42 -21.80 -12.15 5.63
CA THR A 42 -22.29 -10.83 6.08
C THR A 42 -22.15 -10.78 7.61
N PRO A 43 -21.72 -9.65 8.20
CA PRO A 43 -21.67 -9.51 9.65
C PRO A 43 -23.01 -9.90 10.27
N ALA A 44 -22.98 -10.71 11.31
CA ALA A 44 -24.19 -11.25 11.92
C ALA A 44 -25.09 -10.18 12.56
N VAL A 45 -24.55 -8.99 12.83
CA VAL A 45 -25.26 -7.86 13.41
C VAL A 45 -24.95 -6.59 12.62
N PRO A 46 -25.93 -5.99 11.93
CA PRO A 46 -25.77 -4.69 11.29
C PRO A 46 -25.43 -3.62 12.34
N ASP A 47 -24.39 -2.82 12.08
CA ASP A 47 -24.05 -1.67 12.91
C ASP A 47 -24.66 -0.40 12.30
N ALA A 48 -25.59 0.23 13.02
CA ALA A 48 -26.29 1.41 12.54
C ALA A 48 -25.36 2.59 12.24
N ARG A 49 -24.17 2.64 12.84
CA ARG A 49 -23.15 3.66 12.55
C ARG A 49 -22.66 3.62 11.11
N PHE A 50 -22.74 2.46 10.46
CA PHE A 50 -22.27 2.23 9.10
C PHE A 50 -23.40 2.08 8.08
N ALA A 51 -24.64 2.33 8.50
CA ALA A 51 -25.81 2.20 7.63
C ALA A 51 -25.70 3.14 6.42
N GLY A 52 -25.76 2.58 5.22
CA GLY A 52 -25.69 3.32 3.97
C GLY A 52 -24.28 3.70 3.52
N LEU A 53 -23.24 3.43 4.32
CA LEU A 53 -21.86 3.65 3.88
C LEU A 53 -21.44 2.62 2.85
N GLN A 54 -20.77 3.10 1.82
CA GLN A 54 -20.14 2.29 0.76
C GLN A 54 -18.65 2.60 0.68
N TRP A 55 -17.87 1.59 0.37
CA TRP A 55 -16.44 1.75 0.19
C TRP A 55 -15.93 0.86 -0.95
N THR A 56 -14.94 1.37 -1.66
CA THR A 56 -14.21 0.68 -2.72
C THR A 56 -12.72 0.89 -2.47
N PHE A 57 -11.92 -0.18 -2.55
CA PHE A 57 -10.48 0.01 -2.63
C PHE A 57 -10.15 0.62 -3.98
N VAL A 58 -9.65 1.85 -3.99
CA VAL A 58 -9.23 2.55 -5.21
C VAL A 58 -7.73 2.75 -5.18
N ARG A 59 -7.01 1.93 -5.94
CA ARG A 59 -5.56 2.07 -6.13
C ARG A 59 -5.29 3.13 -7.20
N ILE A 60 -4.36 4.03 -6.93
CA ILE A 60 -3.98 5.05 -7.91
C ILE A 60 -2.81 4.57 -8.76
N HIS A 61 -3.08 4.45 -10.05
CA HIS A 61 -2.07 4.25 -11.07
C HIS A 61 -1.38 5.60 -11.36
N TYR A 62 -0.20 5.81 -10.77
CA TYR A 62 0.56 7.04 -10.89
C TYR A 62 1.80 6.88 -11.78
N THR A 63 2.38 8.01 -12.21
CA THR A 63 3.66 8.02 -12.91
C THR A 63 4.81 7.92 -11.90
N ALA A 64 5.70 6.95 -12.08
CA ALA A 64 6.87 6.77 -11.24
C ALA A 64 8.12 7.47 -11.80
N TRP A 65 9.04 7.79 -10.89
CA TRP A 65 10.40 8.27 -11.24
C TRP A 65 11.30 7.20 -11.82
N THR A 66 11.01 5.94 -11.51
CA THR A 66 11.86 4.82 -11.82
C THR A 66 12.03 4.60 -13.30
N LEU A 67 13.19 4.07 -13.64
CA LEU A 67 13.61 3.73 -14.98
C LEU A 67 12.56 2.89 -15.72
N PRO A 68 12.54 2.96 -17.07
CA PRO A 68 11.63 2.16 -17.85
C PRO A 68 11.74 0.68 -17.46
N PRO A 69 10.63 -0.07 -17.51
CA PRO A 69 10.55 -1.45 -17.07
C PRO A 69 11.65 -2.29 -17.71
N ARG A 70 12.37 -3.05 -16.93
CA ARG A 70 13.34 -4.01 -17.42
C ARG A 70 12.63 -5.24 -17.95
N GLY A 71 12.09 -5.13 -19.17
CA GLY A 71 11.71 -6.28 -20.01
C GLY A 71 10.54 -7.16 -19.55
N GLY A 72 9.56 -7.34 -20.40
CA GLY A 72 8.66 -8.49 -20.49
C GLY A 72 7.44 -8.57 -19.57
N PHE A 73 7.48 -8.07 -18.35
CA PHE A 73 6.37 -8.04 -17.39
C PHE A 73 6.20 -6.65 -16.76
N ALA A 74 6.17 -5.64 -17.61
CA ALA A 74 6.28 -4.24 -17.23
C ALA A 74 5.30 -3.80 -16.11
N MET A 75 4.11 -4.35 -16.07
CA MET A 75 3.09 -3.96 -15.10
C MET A 75 3.40 -4.45 -13.68
N PHE A 76 3.99 -5.63 -13.53
CA PHE A 76 4.32 -6.20 -12.22
C PHE A 76 5.56 -5.59 -11.55
N ASP A 77 6.35 -4.83 -12.32
CA ASP A 77 7.54 -4.12 -11.83
C ASP A 77 7.26 -2.63 -11.59
N GLU A 78 6.01 -2.17 -11.77
CA GLU A 78 5.63 -0.78 -11.55
C GLU A 78 5.34 -0.52 -10.08
N PRO A 79 5.93 0.53 -9.45
CA PRO A 79 5.74 0.78 -8.02
C PRO A 79 4.28 0.91 -7.58
N TRP A 80 3.42 1.47 -8.42
CA TRP A 80 2.01 1.60 -8.11
C TRP A 80 1.26 0.26 -8.00
N TYR A 81 1.83 -0.83 -8.55
CA TYR A 81 1.21 -2.17 -8.61
C TYR A 81 1.78 -3.14 -7.56
N ILE A 82 2.70 -2.70 -6.71
CA ILE A 82 3.24 -3.52 -5.63
C ILE A 82 2.10 -4.04 -4.73
N ASP A 83 2.18 -5.29 -4.26
CA ASP A 83 1.22 -6.04 -3.43
C ASP A 83 -0.12 -6.36 -4.14
N ALA A 84 -0.31 -5.83 -5.35
CA ALA A 84 -1.54 -6.06 -6.11
C ALA A 84 -1.53 -7.43 -6.82
N PRO A 85 -2.71 -8.05 -6.98
CA PRO A 85 -4.02 -7.64 -6.48
C PRO A 85 -4.36 -8.23 -5.09
N ALA A 86 -3.45 -8.93 -4.42
CA ALA A 86 -3.76 -9.69 -3.22
C ALA A 86 -4.10 -8.79 -2.03
N ALA A 87 -3.37 -7.68 -1.86
CA ALA A 87 -3.59 -6.73 -0.79
C ALA A 87 -5.02 -6.15 -0.82
N GLU A 88 -5.48 -5.66 -1.98
CA GLU A 88 -6.80 -5.07 -2.15
C GLU A 88 -7.93 -6.07 -1.84
N TRP A 89 -7.83 -7.28 -2.40
CA TRP A 89 -8.86 -8.29 -2.19
C TRP A 89 -8.92 -8.76 -0.74
N ASN A 90 -7.76 -8.91 -0.10
CA ASN A 90 -7.68 -9.35 1.29
C ASN A 90 -8.20 -8.27 2.25
N LEU A 91 -7.84 -6.99 2.04
CA LEU A 91 -8.35 -5.87 2.84
C LEU A 91 -9.86 -5.70 2.65
N SER A 92 -10.35 -5.71 1.41
CA SER A 92 -11.78 -5.62 1.09
C SER A 92 -12.57 -6.74 1.75
N ARG A 93 -12.08 -7.98 1.70
CA ARG A 93 -12.69 -9.11 2.40
C ARG A 93 -12.70 -8.93 3.90
N ARG A 94 -11.61 -8.43 4.48
CA ARG A 94 -11.51 -8.20 5.93
C ARG A 94 -12.48 -7.11 6.37
N LEU A 95 -12.56 -5.99 5.66
CA LEU A 95 -13.49 -4.91 5.95
C LEU A 95 -14.94 -5.39 5.88
N ARG A 96 -15.30 -6.14 4.82
CA ARG A 96 -16.63 -6.75 4.62
C ARG A 96 -17.00 -7.70 5.76
N SER A 97 -16.03 -8.45 6.30
CA SER A 97 -16.28 -9.40 7.41
C SER A 97 -16.32 -8.74 8.79
N ALA A 98 -15.64 -7.61 8.96
CA ALA A 98 -15.50 -6.94 10.25
C ALA A 98 -16.56 -5.85 10.49
N THR A 99 -17.16 -5.32 9.42
CA THR A 99 -18.09 -4.19 9.47
C THR A 99 -19.39 -4.47 8.69
N SER A 100 -20.39 -3.61 8.81
CA SER A 100 -21.58 -3.61 7.96
C SER A 100 -21.51 -2.62 6.80
N ILE A 101 -20.34 -2.07 6.50
CA ILE A 101 -20.11 -1.23 5.32
C ILE A 101 -20.30 -2.08 4.06
N GLN A 102 -20.98 -1.51 3.06
CA GLN A 102 -21.07 -2.13 1.74
C GLN A 102 -19.70 -1.99 1.03
N VAL A 103 -18.99 -3.10 0.87
CA VAL A 103 -17.68 -3.14 0.24
C VAL A 103 -17.81 -3.62 -1.20
N ASN A 104 -17.41 -2.78 -2.15
CA ASN A 104 -17.36 -3.12 -3.57
C ASN A 104 -16.04 -3.83 -3.92
N ASP A 105 -15.96 -4.36 -5.15
CA ASP A 105 -14.72 -4.94 -5.65
C ASP A 105 -13.67 -3.85 -5.87
N PRO A 106 -12.37 -4.15 -5.64
CA PRO A 106 -11.27 -3.20 -5.86
C PRO A 106 -11.18 -2.75 -7.32
N ILE A 107 -10.76 -1.51 -7.51
CA ILE A 107 -10.48 -0.91 -8.82
C ILE A 107 -9.16 -0.15 -8.80
N ASP A 108 -8.58 0.08 -9.98
CA ASP A 108 -7.50 1.05 -10.18
C ASP A 108 -7.96 2.22 -11.06
N LEU A 109 -7.50 3.42 -10.72
CA LEU A 109 -7.78 4.65 -11.44
C LEU A 109 -6.52 5.50 -11.58
N THR A 110 -6.46 6.33 -12.61
CA THR A 110 -5.54 7.47 -12.63
C THR A 110 -6.18 8.67 -11.91
N ILE A 111 -5.37 9.61 -11.43
CA ILE A 111 -5.86 10.84 -10.80
C ILE A 111 -6.73 11.66 -11.79
N GLU A 112 -6.44 11.58 -13.09
CA GLU A 112 -7.19 12.27 -14.13
C GLU A 112 -8.53 11.61 -14.49
N ASN A 113 -8.81 10.41 -13.97
CA ASN A 113 -10.09 9.75 -14.23
C ASN A 113 -11.22 10.46 -13.49
N PRO A 114 -12.29 10.92 -14.18
CA PRO A 114 -13.38 11.64 -13.54
C PRO A 114 -14.15 10.80 -12.50
N GLU A 115 -14.07 9.48 -12.57
CA GLU A 115 -14.67 8.57 -11.58
C GLU A 115 -14.05 8.71 -10.20
N LEU A 116 -12.81 9.23 -10.11
CA LEU A 116 -12.11 9.49 -8.84
C LEU A 116 -12.99 10.22 -7.83
N MET A 117 -13.75 11.20 -8.29
CA MET A 117 -14.62 12.04 -7.44
C MET A 117 -15.82 11.30 -6.82
N ASN A 118 -16.10 10.07 -7.26
CA ASN A 118 -17.17 9.23 -6.72
C ASN A 118 -16.71 8.36 -5.54
N HIS A 119 -15.42 8.34 -5.24
CA HIS A 119 -14.84 7.49 -4.22
C HIS A 119 -14.33 8.33 -3.06
N PRO A 120 -14.73 8.04 -1.81
CA PRO A 120 -14.31 8.84 -0.66
C PRO A 120 -12.87 8.58 -0.21
N TRP A 121 -12.26 7.49 -0.66
CA TRP A 121 -10.93 7.05 -0.25
C TRP A 121 -10.15 6.47 -1.42
N ILE A 122 -8.87 6.84 -1.51
CA ILE A 122 -7.91 6.36 -2.52
C ILE A 122 -6.57 6.00 -1.87
N TYR A 123 -5.83 5.12 -2.52
CA TYR A 123 -4.59 4.54 -2.01
C TYR A 123 -3.43 4.69 -3.00
N ILE A 124 -2.28 5.10 -2.51
CA ILE A 124 -1.01 5.13 -3.25
C ILE A 124 0.04 4.37 -2.47
N VAL A 125 0.53 3.28 -3.04
CA VAL A 125 1.67 2.50 -2.52
C VAL A 125 2.99 3.04 -3.07
N GLU A 126 4.08 2.85 -2.36
CA GLU A 126 5.45 3.27 -2.73
C GLU A 126 5.56 4.74 -3.22
N PRO A 127 5.01 5.73 -2.49
CA PRO A 127 5.04 7.14 -2.92
C PRO A 127 6.46 7.73 -2.93
N GLY A 128 7.46 7.02 -2.43
CA GLY A 128 8.87 7.32 -2.66
C GLY A 128 9.23 7.41 -4.14
N ASN A 129 8.45 6.78 -5.01
CA ASN A 129 8.57 6.80 -6.46
C ASN A 129 7.58 7.73 -7.17
N LEU A 130 6.65 8.33 -6.44
CA LEU A 130 5.57 9.17 -6.99
C LEU A 130 6.12 10.38 -7.75
N ARG A 131 5.52 10.64 -8.92
CA ARG A 131 5.67 11.87 -9.67
C ARG A 131 4.33 12.33 -10.23
N LEU A 132 3.75 13.33 -9.62
CA LEU A 132 2.51 13.93 -10.10
C LEU A 132 2.74 14.74 -11.38
N LYS A 133 1.89 14.55 -12.39
CA LYS A 133 1.83 15.44 -13.55
C LYS A 133 1.29 16.80 -13.13
N GLU A 134 1.59 17.84 -13.90
CA GLU A 134 1.07 19.19 -13.62
C GLU A 134 -0.47 19.25 -13.67
N THR A 135 -1.08 18.39 -14.48
CA THR A 135 -2.54 18.24 -14.58
C THR A 135 -3.17 17.53 -13.38
N GLU A 136 -2.42 16.62 -12.73
CA GLU A 136 -2.91 15.84 -11.60
C GLU A 136 -2.93 16.64 -10.28
N VAL A 137 -2.00 17.59 -10.13
CA VAL A 137 -1.86 18.40 -8.90
C VAL A 137 -3.16 19.13 -8.51
N PRO A 138 -3.80 19.92 -9.39
CA PRO A 138 -5.05 20.60 -9.04
C PRO A 138 -6.21 19.63 -8.83
N ILE A 139 -6.25 18.51 -9.57
CA ILE A 139 -7.31 17.50 -9.43
C ILE A 139 -7.24 16.83 -8.05
N LEU A 140 -6.03 16.40 -7.64
CA LEU A 140 -5.82 15.79 -6.33
C LEU A 140 -6.13 16.77 -5.20
N ARG A 141 -5.70 18.05 -5.33
CA ARG A 141 -6.05 19.09 -4.36
C ARG A 141 -7.58 19.25 -4.24
N GLU A 142 -8.29 19.34 -5.36
CA GLU A 142 -9.74 19.48 -5.37
C GLU A 142 -10.44 18.27 -4.74
N TYR A 143 -10.01 17.05 -5.09
CA TYR A 143 -10.53 15.81 -4.53
C TYR A 143 -10.45 15.82 -2.99
N LEU A 144 -9.29 16.14 -2.44
CA LEU A 144 -9.03 16.14 -1.00
C LEU A 144 -9.84 17.24 -0.28
N LEU A 145 -9.92 18.44 -0.85
CA LEU A 145 -10.68 19.55 -0.28
C LEU A 145 -12.20 19.34 -0.35
N ARG A 146 -12.68 18.49 -1.26
CA ARG A 146 -14.10 18.11 -1.36
C ARG A 146 -14.50 16.98 -0.40
N GLY A 147 -13.59 16.51 0.44
CA GLY A 147 -13.89 15.48 1.44
C GLY A 147 -13.29 14.11 1.12
N GLY A 148 -12.58 13.96 0.00
CA GLY A 148 -11.81 12.76 -0.28
C GLY A 148 -10.68 12.55 0.72
N THR A 149 -10.23 11.31 0.86
CA THR A 149 -9.07 10.93 1.69
C THR A 149 -8.09 10.13 0.85
N LEU A 150 -6.80 10.42 1.01
CA LEU A 150 -5.70 9.67 0.39
C LEU A 150 -4.86 9.03 1.47
N THR A 151 -4.64 7.71 1.38
CA THR A 151 -3.66 6.98 2.19
C THR A 151 -2.42 6.68 1.34
N PHE A 152 -1.26 7.04 1.87
CA PHE A 152 0.07 6.63 1.38
C PHE A 152 0.62 5.51 2.26
N ASP A 153 1.24 4.52 1.65
CA ASP A 153 1.79 3.36 2.35
C ASP A 153 3.06 2.82 1.67
N ASP A 154 3.80 1.97 2.37
CA ASP A 154 5.00 1.27 1.90
C ASP A 154 6.07 2.20 1.32
N PHE A 155 6.56 3.10 2.15
CA PHE A 155 7.74 3.90 1.81
C PHE A 155 8.57 4.21 3.06
N HIS A 156 9.89 4.33 2.88
CA HIS A 156 10.81 4.23 3.99
C HIS A 156 11.97 5.20 3.90
N GLY A 157 12.40 5.66 5.07
CA GLY A 157 13.61 6.44 5.23
C GLY A 157 13.56 7.84 4.62
N PRO A 158 14.66 8.59 4.76
CA PRO A 158 14.67 10.03 4.44
C PRO A 158 14.58 10.35 2.94
N TYR A 159 15.03 9.45 2.07
CA TYR A 159 15.00 9.71 0.63
C TYR A 159 13.59 9.65 0.06
N GLU A 160 12.84 8.61 0.42
CA GLU A 160 11.46 8.44 -0.05
C GLU A 160 10.55 9.47 0.60
N TRP A 161 10.81 9.80 1.88
CA TRP A 161 10.16 10.93 2.55
C TRP A 161 10.34 12.24 1.78
N ALA A 162 11.56 12.58 1.41
CA ALA A 162 11.84 13.82 0.69
C ALA A 162 11.12 13.89 -0.68
N ASN A 163 10.91 12.75 -1.33
CA ASN A 163 10.10 12.68 -2.55
C ASN A 163 8.63 12.99 -2.27
N LEU A 164 8.02 12.29 -1.30
CA LEU A 164 6.64 12.50 -0.92
C LEU A 164 6.39 13.95 -0.49
N GLU A 165 7.24 14.48 0.39
CA GLU A 165 7.14 15.85 0.88
C GLU A 165 7.18 16.88 -0.27
N ARG A 166 8.05 16.67 -1.25
CA ARG A 166 8.13 17.52 -2.45
C ARG A 166 6.84 17.48 -3.25
N GLU A 167 6.28 16.29 -3.50
CA GLU A 167 5.05 16.14 -4.28
C GLU A 167 3.85 16.74 -3.52
N MET A 168 3.75 16.48 -2.22
CA MET A 168 2.67 17.06 -1.39
C MET A 168 2.79 18.57 -1.26
N LYS A 169 4.00 19.14 -1.27
CA LYS A 169 4.20 20.59 -1.29
C LYS A 169 3.70 21.25 -2.59
N ARG A 170 3.64 20.52 -3.70
CA ARG A 170 3.00 21.00 -4.93
C ARG A 170 1.48 21.00 -4.81
N VAL A 171 0.90 19.99 -4.15
CA VAL A 171 -0.55 19.91 -3.91
C VAL A 171 -1.00 20.93 -2.86
N PHE A 172 -0.28 21.03 -1.74
CA PHE A 172 -0.58 21.89 -0.60
C PHE A 172 0.63 22.72 -0.18
N PRO A 173 0.96 23.79 -0.90
CA PRO A 173 2.09 24.66 -0.55
C PRO A 173 1.90 25.41 0.77
N ASP A 174 0.67 25.57 1.20
CA ASP A 174 0.19 26.32 2.35
C ASP A 174 -0.08 25.44 3.59
N ARG A 175 0.00 24.11 3.48
CA ARG A 175 -0.26 23.21 4.59
C ARG A 175 1.01 22.50 5.08
N LYS A 176 0.95 22.05 6.34
CA LYS A 176 2.02 21.28 6.97
C LYS A 176 1.64 19.81 7.02
N ILE A 177 2.64 18.95 6.97
CA ILE A 177 2.51 17.56 7.38
C ILE A 177 2.76 17.50 8.88
N VAL A 178 1.87 16.86 9.63
CA VAL A 178 1.94 16.73 11.09
C VAL A 178 1.92 15.27 11.51
N ASP A 179 2.61 14.91 12.59
CA ASP A 179 2.46 13.60 13.22
C ASP A 179 1.14 13.55 13.99
N LEU A 180 0.34 12.52 13.80
CA LEU A 180 -0.91 12.35 14.56
C LEU A 180 -0.60 11.83 15.98
N PRO A 181 -1.09 12.52 17.03
CA PRO A 181 -0.86 12.10 18.40
C PRO A 181 -1.64 10.82 18.74
N LYS A 182 -1.17 10.04 19.71
CA LYS A 182 -1.75 8.74 20.08
C LYS A 182 -3.21 8.80 20.56
N ASP A 183 -3.68 9.95 21.00
CA ASP A 183 -5.06 10.20 21.39
C ASP A 183 -5.95 10.69 20.24
N HIS A 184 -5.40 10.79 19.02
CA HIS A 184 -6.18 11.14 17.84
C HIS A 184 -7.32 10.12 17.62
N PRO A 185 -8.53 10.55 17.25
CA PRO A 185 -9.69 9.66 17.07
C PRO A 185 -9.46 8.46 16.16
N ILE A 186 -8.58 8.58 15.16
CA ILE A 186 -8.21 7.51 14.24
C ILE A 186 -7.73 6.24 14.94
N PHE A 187 -7.08 6.36 16.12
CA PHE A 187 -6.58 5.21 16.88
C PHE A 187 -7.65 4.53 17.75
N SER A 188 -8.91 4.97 17.66
CA SER A 188 -9.98 4.39 18.48
C SER A 188 -11.37 4.41 17.84
N CYS A 189 -11.51 4.91 16.61
CA CYS A 189 -12.80 5.03 15.93
C CYS A 189 -13.50 3.68 15.70
N PHE A 190 -12.75 2.60 15.53
CA PHE A 190 -13.27 1.23 15.43
C PHE A 190 -12.49 0.26 16.31
N TYR A 191 -11.21 0.01 15.99
CA TYR A 191 -10.32 -0.75 16.87
C TYR A 191 -9.59 0.18 17.82
N LYS A 192 -9.49 -0.22 19.09
CA LYS A 192 -8.64 0.49 20.05
C LYS A 192 -7.17 0.12 19.81
N MET A 193 -6.35 1.14 19.61
CA MET A 193 -4.91 1.04 19.41
C MET A 193 -4.17 1.91 20.44
N PRO A 194 -4.12 1.46 21.70
CA PRO A 194 -3.61 2.28 22.81
C PRO A 194 -2.13 2.63 22.68
N ASP A 195 -1.38 1.83 21.93
CA ASP A 195 0.04 2.07 21.67
C ASP A 195 0.30 3.03 20.52
N GLY A 196 -0.77 3.46 19.81
CA GLY A 196 -0.72 4.33 18.63
C GLY A 196 -0.41 3.54 17.36
N PHE A 197 0.30 4.20 16.42
CA PHE A 197 0.59 3.64 15.10
C PHE A 197 1.54 2.43 15.20
N PRO A 198 1.23 1.28 14.58
CA PRO A 198 2.02 0.06 14.72
C PRO A 198 3.25 0.05 13.81
N GLN A 199 4.34 -0.55 14.27
CA GLN A 199 5.48 -0.89 13.43
C GLN A 199 5.17 -2.16 12.64
N THR A 200 4.85 -2.03 11.36
CA THR A 200 4.56 -3.14 10.44
C THR A 200 5.64 -3.19 9.36
N PRO A 201 6.56 -4.15 9.41
CA PRO A 201 7.58 -4.32 8.36
C PRO A 201 7.01 -5.04 7.14
N GLY A 202 7.59 -4.82 5.98
CA GLY A 202 7.43 -5.70 4.84
C GLY A 202 7.91 -7.14 5.14
N LEU A 203 7.34 -8.13 4.46
CA LEU A 203 7.69 -9.54 4.65
C LEU A 203 9.18 -9.78 4.41
N GLY A 204 9.75 -9.15 3.38
CA GLY A 204 11.16 -9.25 3.07
C GLY A 204 12.08 -8.83 4.22
N SER A 205 11.74 -7.74 4.89
CA SER A 205 12.47 -7.25 6.08
C SER A 205 12.25 -8.15 7.28
N PHE A 206 11.01 -8.60 7.51
CA PHE A 206 10.69 -9.57 8.57
C PHE A 206 11.51 -10.85 8.44
N LEU A 207 11.61 -11.43 7.24
CA LEU A 207 12.41 -12.63 6.97
C LEU A 207 13.91 -12.43 7.22
N GLN A 208 14.39 -11.19 7.15
CA GLN A 208 15.74 -10.81 7.52
C GLN A 208 15.91 -10.44 9.00
N GLY A 209 14.87 -10.63 9.83
CA GLY A 209 14.87 -10.30 11.25
C GLY A 209 14.83 -8.80 11.55
N ARG A 210 14.34 -7.98 10.62
CA ARG A 210 14.23 -6.52 10.77
C ARG A 210 12.76 -6.09 10.75
N THR A 211 12.50 -4.92 11.36
CA THR A 211 11.20 -4.26 11.33
C THR A 211 11.26 -2.90 10.63
N TRP A 212 12.32 -2.64 9.90
CA TRP A 212 12.62 -1.37 9.25
C TRP A 212 13.30 -1.56 7.90
N GLU A 213 13.17 -0.58 7.02
CA GLU A 213 13.75 -0.54 5.68
C GLU A 213 14.40 0.82 5.41
N LYS A 214 15.37 0.85 4.49
CA LYS A 214 15.95 2.06 3.88
C LYS A 214 16.32 3.18 4.89
N GLY A 215 16.60 2.81 6.16
CA GLY A 215 16.90 3.76 7.25
C GLY A 215 15.67 4.34 7.97
N GLY A 216 14.49 3.84 7.70
CA GLY A 216 13.24 4.20 8.37
C GLY A 216 12.99 3.35 9.61
N TYR A 217 13.57 3.72 10.75
CA TYR A 217 13.58 2.88 11.96
C TYR A 217 12.30 2.96 12.79
N GLU A 218 11.58 4.07 12.73
CA GLU A 218 10.39 4.34 13.53
C GLU A 218 9.18 4.56 12.63
N ALA A 219 8.07 3.92 12.95
CA ALA A 219 6.81 4.06 12.26
C ALA A 219 6.11 5.37 12.66
N HIS A 220 5.54 6.07 11.69
CA HIS A 220 4.79 7.31 11.91
C HIS A 220 3.51 7.30 11.08
N LEU A 221 2.39 7.63 11.73
CA LEU A 221 1.20 8.08 11.01
C LEU A 221 1.21 9.60 10.99
N ARG A 222 1.40 10.15 9.81
CA ARG A 222 1.36 11.59 9.56
C ARG A 222 0.14 11.98 8.76
N ALA A 223 -0.22 13.24 8.80
CA ALA A 223 -1.37 13.75 8.05
C ALA A 223 -1.13 15.13 7.48
N ILE A 224 -1.91 15.44 6.41
CA ILE A 224 -2.25 16.80 6.03
C ILE A 224 -3.72 16.99 6.40
N GLU A 225 -3.98 18.02 7.20
CA GLU A 225 -5.32 18.31 7.69
C GLU A 225 -5.99 19.42 6.86
N ASP A 226 -7.32 19.35 6.78
CA ASP A 226 -8.14 20.45 6.24
C ASP A 226 -8.34 21.56 7.29
N ASP A 227 -9.15 22.57 6.96
CA ASP A 227 -9.38 23.72 7.83
C ASP A 227 -10.21 23.38 9.09
N ASN A 228 -10.83 22.19 9.12
CA ASN A 228 -11.61 21.70 10.25
C ASN A 228 -10.82 20.69 11.11
N GLY A 229 -9.57 20.40 10.77
CA GLY A 229 -8.75 19.41 11.45
C GLY A 229 -9.02 17.95 11.04
N ARG A 230 -9.72 17.72 9.91
CA ARG A 230 -9.87 16.39 9.35
C ARG A 230 -8.58 16.00 8.62
N ALA A 231 -8.04 14.84 8.93
CA ALA A 231 -6.91 14.26 8.20
C ALA A 231 -7.38 13.83 6.80
N MET A 232 -7.11 14.65 5.79
CA MET A 232 -7.46 14.37 4.40
C MET A 232 -6.38 13.61 3.64
N VAL A 233 -5.13 13.66 4.10
CA VAL A 233 -4.03 12.82 3.63
C VAL A 233 -3.48 12.08 4.83
N LEU A 234 -3.47 10.76 4.77
CA LEU A 234 -2.89 9.85 5.74
C LEU A 234 -1.58 9.32 5.18
N ILE A 235 -0.53 9.32 5.97
CA ILE A 235 0.82 9.01 5.52
C ILE A 235 1.42 7.96 6.44
N ASN A 236 1.37 6.70 6.03
CA ASN A 236 1.92 5.53 6.71
C ASN A 236 3.42 5.45 6.41
N TRP A 237 4.23 6.17 7.17
CA TRP A 237 5.66 6.25 6.91
C TRP A 237 6.46 5.26 7.73
N ASN A 238 7.43 4.59 7.10
CA ASN A 238 8.31 3.54 7.64
C ASN A 238 7.58 2.26 8.06
N VAL A 239 6.52 1.94 7.35
CA VAL A 239 5.75 0.71 7.48
C VAL A 239 5.37 0.19 6.10
N ASP A 240 4.93 -1.05 6.05
CA ASP A 240 4.38 -1.73 4.89
C ASP A 240 3.10 -2.45 5.32
N MET A 241 1.98 -1.73 5.21
CA MET A 241 0.67 -2.27 5.53
C MET A 241 0.18 -3.19 4.40
N GLY A 242 0.58 -2.86 3.16
CA GLY A 242 0.28 -3.62 1.95
C GLY A 242 0.72 -5.07 2.05
N ASP A 243 1.97 -5.33 2.40
CA ASP A 243 2.50 -6.67 2.67
C ASP A 243 1.73 -7.36 3.82
N GLY A 244 1.33 -6.60 4.84
CA GLY A 244 0.50 -7.11 5.93
C GLY A 244 -0.85 -7.67 5.45
N TRP A 245 -1.42 -7.11 4.39
CA TRP A 245 -2.67 -7.62 3.79
C TRP A 245 -2.39 -8.67 2.73
N GLU A 246 -1.40 -8.47 1.85
CA GLU A 246 -1.01 -9.40 0.80
C GLU A 246 -0.75 -10.79 1.38
N TRP A 247 0.11 -10.88 2.38
CA TRP A 247 0.57 -12.14 2.97
C TRP A 247 -0.32 -12.66 4.11
N SER A 248 -1.50 -12.09 4.29
CA SER A 248 -2.40 -12.46 5.39
C SER A 248 -2.91 -13.90 5.36
N ASN A 249 -2.88 -14.54 4.20
CA ASN A 249 -3.29 -15.93 4.01
C ASN A 249 -2.10 -16.89 3.89
N ALA A 250 -0.87 -16.41 4.01
CA ALA A 250 0.34 -17.21 3.87
C ALA A 250 0.62 -18.01 5.16
N THR A 251 0.37 -19.30 5.11
CA THR A 251 0.55 -20.22 6.25
C THR A 251 2.02 -20.53 6.51
N GLU A 252 2.89 -20.32 5.54
CA GLU A 252 4.34 -20.51 5.60
C GLU A 252 5.07 -19.48 6.46
N TYR A 253 4.41 -18.37 6.80
CA TYR A 253 5.00 -17.29 7.60
C TYR A 253 4.23 -17.03 8.92
N PRO A 254 4.08 -18.03 9.82
CA PRO A 254 3.23 -17.92 11.00
C PRO A 254 3.67 -16.80 11.97
N GLY A 255 4.95 -16.44 11.98
CA GLY A 255 5.47 -15.34 12.79
C GLY A 255 5.07 -13.95 12.27
N TYR A 256 4.64 -13.83 11.01
CA TYR A 256 4.22 -12.58 10.40
C TYR A 256 2.76 -12.21 10.74
N VAL A 257 1.95 -13.16 11.17
CA VAL A 257 0.50 -12.97 11.49
C VAL A 257 0.24 -11.80 12.45
N LYS A 258 1.15 -11.54 13.40
CA LYS A 258 1.01 -10.39 14.31
C LYS A 258 1.04 -9.04 13.59
N TYR A 259 1.85 -8.91 12.55
CA TYR A 259 1.95 -7.68 11.73
C TYR A 259 0.73 -7.55 10.82
N THR A 260 0.30 -8.64 10.19
CA THR A 260 -0.97 -8.71 9.47
C THR A 260 -2.15 -8.23 10.32
N ALA A 261 -2.23 -8.68 11.57
CA ALA A 261 -3.31 -8.26 12.47
C ALA A 261 -3.25 -6.76 12.80
N MET A 262 -2.05 -6.20 12.92
CA MET A 262 -1.85 -4.76 13.17
C MET A 262 -2.18 -3.94 11.93
N ALA A 263 -1.72 -4.37 10.75
CA ALA A 263 -2.01 -3.73 9.46
C ALA A 263 -3.52 -3.62 9.22
N TYR A 264 -4.27 -4.72 9.40
CA TYR A 264 -5.71 -4.70 9.26
C TYR A 264 -6.42 -3.77 10.24
N ARG A 265 -6.00 -3.76 11.51
CA ARG A 265 -6.63 -2.90 12.52
C ARG A 265 -6.43 -1.44 12.20
N MET A 266 -5.23 -1.07 11.80
CA MET A 266 -4.90 0.32 11.51
C MET A 266 -5.65 0.79 10.27
N GLU A 267 -5.56 0.05 9.18
CA GLU A 267 -6.20 0.46 7.94
C GLU A 267 -7.73 0.51 8.04
N ILE A 268 -8.35 -0.43 8.75
CA ILE A 268 -9.80 -0.35 9.00
C ILE A 268 -10.15 0.90 9.80
N ASN A 269 -9.31 1.30 10.76
CA ASN A 269 -9.51 2.58 11.44
C ASN A 269 -9.37 3.76 10.47
N GLU A 270 -8.39 3.78 9.59
CA GLU A 270 -8.21 4.84 8.60
C GLU A 270 -9.41 4.95 7.65
N ILE A 271 -9.88 3.81 7.14
CA ILE A 271 -11.07 3.75 6.29
C ILE A 271 -12.29 4.27 7.03
N ILE A 272 -12.54 3.79 8.24
CA ILE A 272 -13.72 4.22 9.02
C ILE A 272 -13.61 5.70 9.39
N TYR A 273 -12.44 6.18 9.77
CA TYR A 273 -12.19 7.59 10.01
C TYR A 273 -12.53 8.43 8.76
N SER A 274 -12.04 8.03 7.59
CA SER A 274 -12.30 8.72 6.32
C SER A 274 -13.78 8.79 5.94
N LEU A 275 -14.58 7.79 6.33
CA LEU A 275 -16.01 7.72 6.04
C LEU A 275 -16.90 8.45 7.05
N THR A 276 -16.33 8.84 8.21
CA THR A 276 -17.14 9.36 9.34
C THR A 276 -16.70 10.74 9.81
N HIS A 277 -15.60 11.26 9.31
CA HIS A 277 -15.02 12.57 9.63
C HIS A 277 -14.74 13.37 8.36
#